data_1092bd0b6cab578bacbe5b72b80e38f9
#
_entry.id   1092bd0b6cab578bacbe5b72b80e38f9
#
_cell.length_a   1.000
_cell.length_b   1.000
_cell.length_c   1.000
_cell.angle_alpha   90.00
_cell.angle_beta   90.00
_cell.angle_gamma   90.00
#
_symmetry.space_group_name_H-M   'P 1'
#
loop_
_entity.id
_entity.type
_entity.pdbx_description
1 polymer ?
#
loop_
_entity_poly.entity_id
_entity_poly.type
_entity_poly.pdbx_seq_one_letter_code
_entity_poly.pdbx_strand_id
1 'polypeptide(L)'
;MVKCVKVTFPLTQPYNLGETLFSGQAFRWSLENPSDLKVNYQGIIYGRRVSLIQEQQTIIAKITFEGTDPISESDLRDLVGSYLRIDDDLESFYARSAADEYLQSSIDQYKGLHLLRQEPWECLVTFICSANNNIPRIRLLVDRISKACGKAITDSQGTYYSFPPPGEIAMLGESGLRELGLGFRAKYVNHAAQAISRGEINLENLRESEYEETYQSLISLYGVGDKVANCVMLFSLDQDNSFPVDVWIRRVLREKYVPNGEAVPEAQLRVWAQNKFGIDSGYVNQYLFQRRRLERKT
;
A
#
# COMPACT_ATOMS: atom_id res chain seq x y z
N MET A 1 8.07 14.32 28.95
CA MET A 1 8.68 13.00 29.22
C MET A 1 8.34 12.11 28.03
N VAL A 2 9.32 11.61 27.32
CA VAL A 2 9.16 10.68 26.20
C VAL A 2 8.55 9.39 26.73
N LYS A 3 7.43 8.99 26.17
CA LYS A 3 6.78 7.69 26.46
C LYS A 3 6.99 6.74 25.28
N CYS A 4 7.10 5.46 25.60
CA CYS A 4 7.26 4.39 24.60
C CYS A 4 6.28 3.28 24.91
N VAL A 5 5.52 2.88 23.88
CA VAL A 5 4.70 1.66 23.91
C VAL A 5 5.29 0.67 22.93
N LYS A 6 5.34 -0.59 23.34
CA LYS A 6 5.91 -1.69 22.54
C LYS A 6 4.99 -2.89 22.59
N VAL A 7 4.78 -3.49 21.44
CA VAL A 7 4.04 -4.75 21.30
C VAL A 7 4.86 -5.75 20.49
N THR A 8 4.58 -7.02 20.69
CA THR A 8 5.28 -8.13 20.04
C THR A 8 4.25 -9.06 19.40
N PHE A 9 4.51 -9.45 18.15
CA PHE A 9 3.69 -10.36 17.36
C PHE A 9 4.47 -11.65 17.13
N PRO A 10 4.18 -12.75 17.85
CA PRO A 10 4.66 -14.07 17.49
C PRO A 10 4.07 -14.47 16.13
N LEU A 11 4.92 -14.96 15.23
CA LEU A 11 4.52 -15.38 13.88
C LEU A 11 4.35 -16.89 13.86
N THR A 12 3.20 -17.36 13.44
CA THR A 12 2.88 -18.79 13.30
C THR A 12 3.14 -19.29 11.88
N GLN A 13 3.34 -18.39 10.93
CA GLN A 13 3.60 -18.66 9.53
C GLN A 13 4.70 -17.74 8.99
N PRO A 14 5.25 -18.01 7.79
CA PRO A 14 6.28 -17.15 7.20
C PRO A 14 5.81 -15.71 7.06
N TYR A 15 6.61 -14.77 7.52
CA TYR A 15 6.44 -13.34 7.31
C TYR A 15 7.78 -12.72 6.92
N ASN A 16 7.81 -11.93 5.86
CA ASN A 16 8.99 -11.18 5.43
C ASN A 16 8.67 -9.68 5.47
N LEU A 17 9.03 -9.04 6.58
CA LEU A 17 8.71 -7.64 6.82
C LEU A 17 9.35 -6.73 5.78
N GLY A 18 10.59 -6.99 5.39
CA GLY A 18 11.30 -6.21 4.38
C GLY A 18 10.62 -6.26 3.02
N GLU A 19 10.33 -7.46 2.53
CA GLU A 19 9.62 -7.63 1.27
C GLU A 19 8.23 -7.02 1.32
N THR A 20 7.51 -7.17 2.42
CA THR A 20 6.17 -6.59 2.62
C THR A 20 6.19 -5.06 2.52
N LEU A 21 7.09 -4.39 3.24
CA LEU A 21 7.13 -2.93 3.31
C LEU A 21 7.69 -2.26 2.04
N PHE A 22 8.54 -2.96 1.27
CA PHE A 22 9.21 -2.41 0.10
C PHE A 22 8.77 -3.01 -1.25
N SER A 23 7.70 -3.78 -1.27
CA SER A 23 7.16 -4.38 -2.49
C SER A 23 6.38 -3.41 -3.41
N GLY A 24 6.38 -2.11 -3.12
CA GLY A 24 5.74 -1.10 -3.97
C GLY A 24 4.25 -0.90 -3.70
N GLN A 25 3.73 -1.45 -2.63
CA GLN A 25 2.37 -1.21 -2.15
C GLN A 25 2.27 -0.02 -1.18
N ALA A 26 3.35 0.28 -0.41
CA ALA A 26 3.44 1.44 0.48
C ALA A 26 4.71 2.25 0.21
N PHE A 27 4.68 3.55 0.47
CA PHE A 27 5.74 4.45 0.02
C PHE A 27 6.36 5.31 1.12
N ARG A 28 5.91 5.20 2.36
CA ARG A 28 6.39 6.01 3.49
C ARG A 28 7.20 5.23 4.52
N TRP A 29 7.73 4.08 4.13
CA TRP A 29 8.66 3.28 4.93
C TRP A 29 10.10 3.60 4.55
N SER A 30 10.97 3.65 5.55
CA SER A 30 12.42 3.83 5.40
C SER A 30 13.18 2.88 6.32
N LEU A 31 14.44 2.65 5.99
CA LEU A 31 15.38 1.95 6.86
C LEU A 31 16.08 2.95 7.76
N GLU A 32 16.12 2.67 9.04
CA GLU A 32 16.97 3.38 10.00
C GLU A 32 18.29 2.61 10.16
N ASN A 33 19.41 3.30 10.05
CA ASN A 33 20.75 2.74 10.21
C ASN A 33 20.99 1.41 9.47
N PRO A 34 21.08 1.41 8.12
CA PRO A 34 21.25 0.17 7.34
C PRO A 34 22.49 -0.64 7.69
N SER A 35 23.42 -0.07 8.46
CA SER A 35 24.65 -0.71 8.95
C SER A 35 24.49 -1.49 10.26
N ASP A 36 23.35 -1.36 10.94
CA ASP A 36 23.11 -2.06 12.20
C ASP A 36 22.83 -3.56 11.97
N LEU A 37 23.23 -4.39 12.95
CA LEU A 37 22.96 -5.84 12.93
C LEU A 37 21.45 -6.17 12.93
N LYS A 38 20.60 -5.21 13.35
CA LYS A 38 19.15 -5.34 13.36
C LYS A 38 18.53 -4.27 12.46
N VAL A 39 17.87 -4.72 11.40
CA VAL A 39 17.16 -3.82 10.49
C VAL A 39 15.94 -3.24 11.18
N ASN A 40 15.93 -1.92 11.33
CA ASN A 40 14.81 -1.16 11.88
C ASN A 40 14.08 -0.41 10.76
N TYR A 41 12.78 -0.69 10.62
CA TYR A 41 11.91 -0.05 9.64
C TYR A 41 11.13 1.07 10.32
N GLN A 42 11.17 2.27 9.75
CA GLN A 42 10.44 3.43 10.23
C GLN A 42 9.37 3.83 9.24
N GLY A 43 8.16 4.03 9.71
CA GLY A 43 7.03 4.46 8.89
C GLY A 43 6.00 5.26 9.66
N ILE A 44 4.98 5.71 8.95
CA ILE A 44 3.82 6.38 9.57
C ILE A 44 2.59 5.57 9.20
N ILE A 45 1.85 5.15 10.23
CA ILE A 45 0.60 4.41 10.12
C ILE A 45 -0.50 5.24 10.79
N TYR A 46 -1.53 5.64 10.06
CA TYR A 46 -2.64 6.43 10.57
C TYR A 46 -2.17 7.62 11.43
N GLY A 47 -1.22 8.39 10.87
CA GLY A 47 -0.67 9.58 11.51
C GLY A 47 0.27 9.32 12.69
N ARG A 48 0.63 8.07 13.00
CA ARG A 48 1.54 7.70 14.08
C ARG A 48 2.86 7.16 13.53
N ARG A 49 3.97 7.64 14.06
CA ARG A 49 5.29 7.10 13.73
C ARG A 49 5.49 5.76 14.41
N VAL A 50 5.76 4.74 13.60
CA VAL A 50 5.95 3.35 14.04
C VAL A 50 7.34 2.87 13.63
N SER A 51 8.02 2.23 14.58
CA SER A 51 9.24 1.47 14.37
C SER A 51 8.90 -0.02 14.37
N LEU A 52 9.37 -0.75 13.36
CA LEU A 52 9.19 -2.20 13.24
C LEU A 52 10.54 -2.90 13.13
N ILE A 53 10.69 -4.00 13.85
CA ILE A 53 11.86 -4.88 13.77
C ILE A 53 11.34 -6.30 13.63
N GLN A 54 11.93 -7.08 12.73
CA GLN A 54 11.68 -8.53 12.68
C GLN A 54 12.88 -9.28 13.22
N GLU A 55 12.62 -10.14 14.18
CA GLU A 55 13.61 -11.03 14.80
C GLU A 55 13.09 -12.47 14.70
N GLN A 56 13.67 -13.26 13.79
CA GLN A 56 13.22 -14.63 13.53
C GLN A 56 11.70 -14.71 13.30
N GLN A 57 10.97 -15.42 14.17
CA GLN A 57 9.52 -15.61 14.12
C GLN A 57 8.76 -14.60 14.99
N THR A 58 9.24 -13.33 15.00
CA THR A 58 8.63 -12.30 15.83
C THR A 58 8.75 -10.93 15.15
N ILE A 59 7.66 -10.18 15.11
CA ILE A 59 7.68 -8.74 14.76
C ILE A 59 7.51 -7.95 16.05
N ILE A 60 8.37 -6.97 16.24
CA ILE A 60 8.34 -6.03 17.34
C ILE A 60 7.91 -4.68 16.77
N ALA A 61 6.81 -4.12 17.26
CA ALA A 61 6.35 -2.78 16.93
C ALA A 61 6.52 -1.85 18.13
N LYS A 62 6.99 -0.63 17.85
CA LYS A 62 7.25 0.39 18.86
C LYS A 62 6.76 1.74 18.37
N ILE A 63 6.05 2.46 19.25
CA ILE A 63 5.73 3.88 19.08
C ILE A 63 6.40 4.66 20.21
N THR A 64 7.07 5.73 19.84
CA THR A 64 7.60 6.71 20.79
C THR A 64 6.81 8.01 20.58
N PHE A 65 6.31 8.62 21.63
CA PHE A 65 5.51 9.85 21.55
C PHE A 65 5.82 10.80 22.72
N GLU A 66 5.68 12.09 22.43
CA GLU A 66 5.72 13.16 23.42
C GLU A 66 4.36 13.88 23.40
N GLY A 67 3.77 14.14 24.59
CA GLY A 67 2.54 14.91 24.68
C GLY A 67 1.26 14.14 25.02
N THR A 68 0.12 14.62 24.54
CA THR A 68 -1.23 14.31 25.06
C THR A 68 -2.00 13.26 24.27
N ASP A 69 -1.41 12.60 23.28
CA ASP A 69 -2.08 11.56 22.47
C ASP A 69 -1.50 10.17 22.73
N PRO A 70 -1.80 9.57 23.93
CA PRO A 70 -1.30 8.26 24.29
C PRO A 70 -1.97 7.19 23.45
N ILE A 71 -1.22 6.10 23.20
CA ILE A 71 -1.75 4.86 22.65
C ILE A 71 -1.58 3.76 23.68
N SER A 72 -2.57 2.90 23.84
CA SER A 72 -2.45 1.70 24.67
C SER A 72 -1.70 0.59 23.91
N GLU A 73 -1.23 -0.44 24.65
CA GLU A 73 -0.64 -1.62 24.01
C GLU A 73 -1.66 -2.38 23.15
N SER A 74 -2.94 -2.42 23.58
CA SER A 74 -4.02 -3.02 22.78
C SER A 74 -4.22 -2.27 21.47
N ASP A 75 -4.39 -0.94 21.54
CA ASP A 75 -4.61 -0.11 20.34
C ASP A 75 -3.43 -0.17 19.37
N LEU A 76 -2.19 -0.22 19.91
CA LEU A 76 -0.99 -0.38 19.08
C LEU A 76 -0.97 -1.77 18.42
N ARG A 77 -1.39 -2.81 19.13
CA ARG A 77 -1.47 -4.16 18.61
C ARG A 77 -2.50 -4.24 17.47
N ASP A 78 -3.68 -3.70 17.68
CA ASP A 78 -4.75 -3.70 16.69
C ASP A 78 -4.36 -2.88 15.45
N LEU A 79 -3.80 -1.69 15.65
CA LEU A 79 -3.32 -0.82 14.58
C LEU A 79 -2.26 -1.50 13.70
N VAL A 80 -1.21 -2.04 14.31
CA VAL A 80 -0.08 -2.61 13.57
C VAL A 80 -0.42 -4.00 13.03
N GLY A 81 -1.12 -4.83 13.81
CA GLY A 81 -1.56 -6.16 13.37
C GLY A 81 -2.47 -6.08 12.15
N SER A 82 -3.46 -5.19 12.21
CA SER A 82 -4.35 -4.91 11.07
C SER A 82 -3.59 -4.36 9.87
N TYR A 83 -2.72 -3.36 10.05
CA TYR A 83 -1.93 -2.78 8.96
C TYR A 83 -1.03 -3.81 8.25
N LEU A 84 -0.37 -4.68 9.03
CA LEU A 84 0.53 -5.72 8.53
C LEU A 84 -0.20 -6.98 8.05
N ARG A 85 -1.52 -7.09 8.27
CA ARG A 85 -2.33 -8.27 7.96
C ARG A 85 -1.68 -9.56 8.48
N ILE A 86 -1.27 -9.55 9.74
CA ILE A 86 -0.50 -10.64 10.37
C ILE A 86 -1.29 -11.96 10.37
N ASP A 87 -2.61 -11.89 10.41
CA ASP A 87 -3.51 -13.04 10.51
C ASP A 87 -3.90 -13.63 9.14
N ASP A 88 -3.42 -13.08 8.02
CA ASP A 88 -3.71 -13.63 6.70
C ASP A 88 -3.09 -15.03 6.54
N ASP A 89 -3.88 -16.00 6.09
CA ASP A 89 -3.47 -17.40 5.89
C ASP A 89 -2.69 -17.60 4.57
N LEU A 90 -1.39 -17.30 4.61
CA LEU A 90 -0.51 -17.50 3.47
C LEU A 90 -0.23 -18.99 3.17
N GLU A 91 -0.29 -19.86 4.16
CA GLU A 91 -0.02 -21.29 3.91
C GLU A 91 -1.11 -21.90 3.03
N SER A 92 -2.37 -21.57 3.29
CA SER A 92 -3.49 -21.97 2.41
C SER A 92 -3.36 -21.36 1.00
N PHE A 93 -2.95 -20.10 0.88
CA PHE A 93 -2.64 -19.47 -0.41
C PHE A 93 -1.53 -20.22 -1.15
N TYR A 94 -0.43 -20.56 -0.49
CA TYR A 94 0.67 -21.32 -1.10
C TYR A 94 0.22 -22.70 -1.56
N ALA A 95 -0.58 -23.40 -0.77
CA ALA A 95 -1.12 -24.72 -1.12
C ALA A 95 -1.99 -24.66 -2.39
N ARG A 96 -2.88 -23.64 -2.49
CA ARG A 96 -3.71 -23.46 -3.69
C ARG A 96 -2.90 -23.07 -4.93
N SER A 97 -1.76 -22.40 -4.74
CA SER A 97 -0.90 -21.90 -5.82
C SER A 97 0.10 -22.95 -6.35
N ALA A 98 0.26 -24.08 -5.69
CA ALA A 98 1.33 -25.05 -5.93
C ALA A 98 1.35 -25.65 -7.37
N ALA A 99 0.21 -25.67 -8.08
CA ALA A 99 0.11 -26.17 -9.44
C ALA A 99 0.57 -25.18 -10.53
N ASP A 100 0.77 -23.92 -10.18
CA ASP A 100 1.25 -22.86 -11.09
C ASP A 100 2.75 -22.66 -10.91
N GLU A 101 3.56 -23.26 -11.77
CA GLU A 101 5.03 -23.24 -11.67
C GLU A 101 5.63 -21.83 -11.64
N TYR A 102 5.08 -20.89 -12.42
CA TYR A 102 5.62 -19.53 -12.47
C TYR A 102 5.28 -18.77 -11.17
N LEU A 103 4.06 -18.93 -10.68
CA LEU A 103 3.63 -18.36 -9.41
C LEU A 103 4.38 -18.99 -8.24
N GLN A 104 4.50 -20.33 -8.21
CA GLN A 104 5.24 -21.05 -7.17
C GLN A 104 6.70 -20.56 -7.07
N SER A 105 7.38 -20.40 -8.21
CA SER A 105 8.73 -19.85 -8.24
C SER A 105 8.79 -18.39 -7.72
N SER A 106 7.72 -17.61 -7.88
CA SER A 106 7.62 -16.27 -7.31
C SER A 106 7.42 -16.32 -5.80
N ILE A 107 6.59 -17.25 -5.32
CA ILE A 107 6.37 -17.51 -3.89
C ILE A 107 7.66 -17.94 -3.21
N ASP A 108 8.40 -18.89 -3.79
CA ASP A 108 9.65 -19.38 -3.22
C ASP A 108 10.69 -18.26 -3.06
N GLN A 109 10.74 -17.33 -4.01
CA GLN A 109 11.67 -16.20 -3.99
C GLN A 109 11.30 -15.13 -2.94
N TYR A 110 10.01 -14.90 -2.72
CA TYR A 110 9.49 -13.83 -1.85
C TYR A 110 8.61 -14.38 -0.72
N LYS A 111 8.90 -15.57 -0.25
CA LYS A 111 8.11 -16.24 0.78
C LYS A 111 7.90 -15.34 2.00
N GLY A 112 6.66 -15.23 2.45
CA GLY A 112 6.27 -14.37 3.56
C GLY A 112 5.96 -12.92 3.18
N LEU A 113 5.91 -12.58 1.88
CA LEU A 113 5.42 -11.27 1.45
C LEU A 113 3.91 -11.19 1.71
N HIS A 114 3.49 -10.23 2.53
CA HIS A 114 2.09 -9.95 2.85
C HIS A 114 1.57 -8.73 2.09
N LEU A 115 0.26 -8.66 1.92
CA LEU A 115 -0.44 -7.42 1.60
C LEU A 115 -0.44 -6.51 2.83
N LEU A 116 -0.63 -5.20 2.61
CA LEU A 116 -0.80 -4.22 3.68
C LEU A 116 -2.24 -3.68 3.65
N ARG A 117 -2.79 -3.37 4.82
CA ARG A 117 -4.05 -2.63 4.96
C ARG A 117 -3.75 -1.18 5.32
N GLN A 118 -3.64 -0.34 4.29
CA GLN A 118 -3.29 1.07 4.45
C GLN A 118 -4.50 1.93 4.77
N GLU A 119 -4.24 3.17 5.21
CA GLU A 119 -5.25 4.21 5.30
C GLU A 119 -5.80 4.54 3.90
N PRO A 120 -7.12 4.44 3.66
CA PRO A 120 -7.68 4.53 2.30
C PRO A 120 -7.38 5.86 1.60
N TRP A 121 -7.41 6.98 2.34
CA TRP A 121 -7.13 8.29 1.76
C TRP A 121 -5.67 8.45 1.34
N GLU A 122 -4.72 8.10 2.20
CA GLU A 122 -3.29 8.13 1.86
C GLU A 122 -3.01 7.20 0.67
N CYS A 123 -3.59 6.00 0.67
CA CYS A 123 -3.47 5.03 -0.41
C CYS A 123 -3.98 5.59 -1.74
N LEU A 124 -5.18 6.19 -1.76
CA LEU A 124 -5.76 6.79 -2.97
C LEU A 124 -4.85 7.87 -3.56
N VAL A 125 -4.42 8.85 -2.77
CA VAL A 125 -3.55 9.94 -3.25
C VAL A 125 -2.22 9.38 -3.76
N THR A 126 -1.67 8.42 -3.05
CA THR A 126 -0.39 7.80 -3.41
C THR A 126 -0.49 7.07 -4.75
N PHE A 127 -1.57 6.33 -4.98
CA PHE A 127 -1.76 5.64 -6.26
C PHE A 127 -2.19 6.56 -7.40
N ILE A 128 -2.87 7.69 -7.14
CA ILE A 128 -3.00 8.78 -8.13
C ILE A 128 -1.60 9.30 -8.51
N CYS A 129 -0.72 9.53 -7.53
CA CYS A 129 0.66 9.93 -7.78
C CYS A 129 1.48 8.88 -8.55
N SER A 130 1.08 7.61 -8.54
CA SER A 130 1.76 6.53 -9.27
C SER A 130 1.52 6.53 -10.77
N ALA A 131 0.51 7.25 -11.27
CA ALA A 131 0.19 7.31 -12.69
C ALA A 131 1.39 7.81 -13.52
N ASN A 132 1.90 6.99 -14.45
CA ASN A 132 3.07 7.28 -15.27
C ASN A 132 4.27 7.80 -14.43
N ASN A 133 4.64 7.07 -13.39
CA ASN A 133 5.66 7.48 -12.42
C ASN A 133 6.52 6.27 -11.97
N ASN A 134 7.55 6.53 -11.16
CA ASN A 134 8.40 5.52 -10.53
C ASN A 134 8.39 5.66 -9.00
N ILE A 135 8.75 4.59 -8.31
CA ILE A 135 8.72 4.50 -6.85
C ILE A 135 9.48 5.65 -6.16
N PRO A 136 10.73 5.99 -6.52
CA PRO A 136 11.45 7.10 -5.88
C PRO A 136 10.72 8.43 -6.00
N ARG A 137 10.13 8.71 -7.17
CA ARG A 137 9.39 9.97 -7.39
C ARG A 137 8.04 9.97 -6.66
N ILE A 138 7.35 8.83 -6.57
CA ILE A 138 6.11 8.73 -5.78
C ILE A 138 6.41 9.06 -4.32
N ARG A 139 7.44 8.45 -3.73
CA ARG A 139 7.90 8.73 -2.36
C ARG A 139 8.17 10.22 -2.15
N LEU A 140 8.88 10.85 -3.08
CA LEU A 140 9.19 12.28 -3.02
C LEU A 140 7.91 13.14 -3.04
N LEU A 141 6.93 12.82 -3.90
CA LEU A 141 5.68 13.58 -3.99
C LEU A 141 4.85 13.45 -2.71
N VAL A 142 4.71 12.24 -2.19
CA VAL A 142 3.98 11.96 -0.94
C VAL A 142 4.64 12.67 0.26
N ASP A 143 5.97 12.65 0.34
CA ASP A 143 6.73 13.38 1.36
C ASP A 143 6.51 14.90 1.27
N ARG A 144 6.54 15.47 0.05
CA ARG A 144 6.27 16.90 -0.16
C ARG A 144 4.86 17.31 0.24
N ILE A 145 3.84 16.51 -0.11
CA ILE A 145 2.44 16.74 0.30
C ILE A 145 2.36 16.72 1.83
N SER A 146 2.94 15.69 2.46
CA SER A 146 2.91 15.57 3.93
C SER A 146 3.59 16.73 4.63
N LYS A 147 4.73 17.20 4.13
CA LYS A 147 5.46 18.36 4.68
C LYS A 147 4.73 19.67 4.48
N ALA A 148 4.00 19.82 3.38
CA ALA A 148 3.31 21.07 3.06
C ALA A 148 2.07 21.30 3.91
N CYS A 149 1.29 20.27 4.19
CA CYS A 149 0.00 20.41 4.89
C CYS A 149 -0.33 19.28 5.89
N GLY A 150 0.61 18.37 6.16
CA GLY A 150 0.47 17.38 7.21
C GLY A 150 0.80 17.93 8.60
N LYS A 151 0.26 17.30 9.65
CA LYS A 151 0.58 17.64 11.03
C LYS A 151 1.99 17.19 11.38
N ALA A 152 2.80 18.07 11.96
CA ALA A 152 4.13 17.73 12.44
C ALA A 152 4.05 16.75 13.64
N ILE A 153 4.87 15.72 13.60
CA ILE A 153 5.06 14.71 14.64
C ILE A 153 6.52 14.81 15.05
N THR A 154 6.81 15.28 16.25
CA THR A 154 8.18 15.47 16.74
C THR A 154 8.49 14.47 17.85
N ASP A 155 9.63 13.83 17.76
CA ASP A 155 10.19 12.97 18.80
C ASP A 155 11.72 13.17 18.91
N SER A 156 12.38 12.34 19.73
CA SER A 156 13.84 12.41 19.95
C SER A 156 14.69 12.16 18.70
N GLN A 157 14.09 11.66 17.63
CA GLN A 157 14.78 11.33 16.36
C GLN A 157 14.52 12.35 15.26
N GLY A 158 13.64 13.33 15.49
CA GLY A 158 13.37 14.41 14.54
C GLY A 158 11.88 14.72 14.34
N THR A 159 11.61 15.51 13.31
CA THR A 159 10.26 15.89 12.93
C THR A 159 9.80 15.16 11.67
N TYR A 160 8.64 14.56 11.77
CA TYR A 160 7.92 13.85 10.69
C TYR A 160 6.57 14.52 10.48
N TYR A 161 5.88 14.13 9.42
CA TYR A 161 4.58 14.71 9.10
C TYR A 161 3.57 13.61 8.83
N SER A 162 2.39 13.69 9.47
CA SER A 162 1.27 12.82 9.11
C SER A 162 0.86 13.06 7.66
N PHE A 163 0.15 12.10 7.06
CA PHE A 163 -0.51 12.40 5.79
C PHE A 163 -1.66 13.39 6.06
N PRO A 164 -1.80 14.46 5.25
CA PRO A 164 -2.82 15.48 5.51
C PRO A 164 -4.23 14.97 5.18
N PRO A 165 -5.23 15.38 5.95
CA PRO A 165 -6.62 15.04 5.65
C PRO A 165 -7.08 15.68 4.33
N PRO A 166 -8.17 15.17 3.71
CA PRO A 166 -8.65 15.67 2.42
C PRO A 166 -8.87 17.18 2.38
N GLY A 167 -9.42 17.77 3.44
CA GLY A 167 -9.68 19.22 3.53
C GLY A 167 -8.43 20.08 3.40
N GLU A 168 -7.32 19.67 4.01
CA GLU A 168 -6.05 20.40 3.94
C GLU A 168 -5.46 20.37 2.52
N ILE A 169 -5.55 19.23 1.83
CA ILE A 169 -5.13 19.11 0.44
C ILE A 169 -6.05 19.94 -0.48
N ALA A 170 -7.37 19.94 -0.22
CA ALA A 170 -8.31 20.75 -0.98
C ALA A 170 -8.06 22.26 -0.80
N MET A 171 -7.67 22.70 0.40
CA MET A 171 -7.29 24.11 0.67
C MET A 171 -5.99 24.50 -0.03
N LEU A 172 -4.99 23.62 -0.10
CA LEU A 172 -3.77 23.85 -0.87
C LEU A 172 -4.06 24.05 -2.36
N GLY A 173 -5.08 23.35 -2.88
CA GLY A 173 -5.58 23.48 -4.23
C GLY A 173 -4.65 22.96 -5.32
N GLU A 174 -5.11 23.00 -6.57
CA GLU A 174 -4.34 22.50 -7.72
C GLU A 174 -3.01 23.26 -7.90
N SER A 175 -3.01 24.59 -7.70
CA SER A 175 -1.81 25.40 -7.86
C SER A 175 -0.71 24.99 -6.88
N GLY A 176 -1.03 24.90 -5.59
CA GLY A 176 -0.08 24.47 -4.57
C GLY A 176 0.45 23.04 -4.84
N LEU A 177 -0.44 22.13 -5.23
CA LEU A 177 -0.02 20.77 -5.61
C LEU A 177 0.91 20.74 -6.83
N ARG A 178 0.73 21.66 -7.80
CA ARG A 178 1.65 21.81 -8.95
C ARG A 178 3.01 22.31 -8.51
N GLU A 179 3.07 23.26 -7.57
CA GLU A 179 4.31 23.79 -6.99
C GLU A 179 5.08 22.68 -6.23
N LEU A 180 4.37 21.73 -5.60
CA LEU A 180 4.99 20.55 -5.00
C LEU A 180 5.53 19.54 -6.03
N GLY A 181 5.30 19.76 -7.32
CA GLY A 181 5.84 18.95 -8.40
C GLY A 181 4.97 17.80 -8.88
N LEU A 182 3.67 17.79 -8.53
CA LEU A 182 2.72 16.75 -8.95
C LEU A 182 2.45 16.77 -10.47
N GLY A 183 2.69 17.91 -11.13
CA GLY A 183 2.42 18.08 -12.56
C GLY A 183 0.94 17.88 -12.89
N PHE A 184 0.63 17.08 -13.90
CA PHE A 184 -0.76 16.81 -14.31
C PHE A 184 -1.58 16.08 -13.25
N ARG A 185 -0.96 15.42 -12.28
CA ARG A 185 -1.64 14.69 -11.19
C ARG A 185 -2.24 15.63 -10.15
N ALA A 186 -1.77 16.89 -10.10
CA ALA A 186 -2.28 17.90 -9.17
C ALA A 186 -3.79 18.08 -9.27
N LYS A 187 -4.33 18.14 -10.52
CA LYS A 187 -5.78 18.27 -10.73
C LYS A 187 -6.56 17.05 -10.25
N TYR A 188 -5.99 15.84 -10.37
CA TYR A 188 -6.63 14.60 -9.93
C TYR A 188 -6.67 14.49 -8.40
N VAL A 189 -5.52 14.77 -7.76
CA VAL A 189 -5.44 14.81 -6.29
C VAL A 189 -6.35 15.88 -5.71
N ASN A 190 -6.37 17.08 -6.30
CA ASN A 190 -7.25 18.16 -5.85
C ASN A 190 -8.74 17.78 -5.99
N HIS A 191 -9.13 17.20 -7.12
CA HIS A 191 -10.51 16.74 -7.34
C HIS A 191 -10.92 15.67 -6.32
N ALA A 192 -10.09 14.66 -6.09
CA ALA A 192 -10.34 13.63 -5.10
C ALA A 192 -10.44 14.22 -3.68
N ALA A 193 -9.54 15.15 -3.33
CA ALA A 193 -9.55 15.84 -2.04
C ALA A 193 -10.85 16.63 -1.81
N GLN A 194 -11.32 17.34 -2.82
CA GLN A 194 -12.58 18.08 -2.75
C GLN A 194 -13.79 17.16 -2.62
N ALA A 195 -13.88 16.09 -3.42
CA ALA A 195 -14.98 15.15 -3.41
C ALA A 195 -15.11 14.45 -2.04
N ILE A 196 -14.00 13.98 -1.49
CA ILE A 196 -13.99 13.30 -0.19
C ILE A 196 -14.23 14.30 0.96
N SER A 197 -13.64 15.50 0.89
CA SER A 197 -13.88 16.55 1.90
C SER A 197 -15.34 17.01 1.96
N ARG A 198 -16.06 16.96 0.82
CA ARG A 198 -17.51 17.26 0.76
C ARG A 198 -18.39 16.07 1.13
N GLY A 199 -17.81 14.92 1.43
CA GLY A 199 -18.58 13.71 1.74
C GLY A 199 -19.28 13.05 0.54
N GLU A 200 -18.87 13.38 -0.69
CA GLU A 200 -19.42 12.75 -1.92
C GLU A 200 -19.06 11.26 -1.99
N ILE A 201 -17.88 10.91 -1.44
CA ILE A 201 -17.42 9.52 -1.29
C ILE A 201 -16.86 9.37 0.13
N ASN A 202 -17.32 8.34 0.84
CA ASN A 202 -16.76 7.92 2.13
C ASN A 202 -15.92 6.65 1.92
N LEU A 203 -14.60 6.80 1.92
CA LEU A 203 -13.67 5.70 1.66
C LEU A 203 -13.74 4.58 2.71
N GLU A 204 -14.03 4.91 3.99
CA GLU A 204 -14.15 3.88 5.04
C GLU A 204 -15.38 2.99 4.82
N ASN A 205 -16.50 3.57 4.38
CA ASN A 205 -17.70 2.80 4.07
C ASN A 205 -17.48 1.84 2.88
N LEU A 206 -16.62 2.22 1.92
CA LEU A 206 -16.30 1.37 0.77
C LEU A 206 -15.58 0.06 1.15
N ARG A 207 -15.02 -0.03 2.33
CA ARG A 207 -14.41 -1.27 2.83
C ARG A 207 -15.44 -2.38 3.04
N GLU A 208 -16.67 -2.01 3.42
CA GLU A 208 -17.78 -2.92 3.66
C GLU A 208 -18.70 -3.11 2.45
N SER A 209 -18.44 -2.37 1.35
CA SER A 209 -19.22 -2.43 0.12
C SER A 209 -18.78 -3.59 -0.79
N GLU A 210 -19.67 -4.02 -1.67
CA GLU A 210 -19.36 -5.00 -2.70
C GLU A 210 -18.32 -4.46 -3.71
N TYR A 211 -17.55 -5.37 -4.33
CA TYR A 211 -16.48 -5.02 -5.27
C TYR A 211 -16.92 -4.02 -6.34
N GLU A 212 -18.03 -4.28 -7.01
CA GLU A 212 -18.48 -3.43 -8.14
C GLU A 212 -18.90 -2.05 -7.66
N GLU A 213 -19.58 -1.94 -6.54
CA GLU A 213 -19.93 -0.65 -5.93
C GLU A 213 -18.70 0.17 -5.57
N THR A 214 -17.73 -0.48 -4.92
CA THR A 214 -16.45 0.14 -4.56
C THR A 214 -15.69 0.58 -5.80
N TYR A 215 -15.63 -0.26 -6.83
CA TYR A 215 -14.96 0.04 -8.09
C TYR A 215 -15.61 1.24 -8.79
N GLN A 216 -16.94 1.25 -8.93
CA GLN A 216 -17.68 2.36 -9.58
C GLN A 216 -17.51 3.67 -8.81
N SER A 217 -17.55 3.63 -7.49
CA SER A 217 -17.30 4.81 -6.64
C SER A 217 -15.91 5.39 -6.87
N LEU A 218 -14.87 4.56 -6.93
CA LEU A 218 -13.50 5.01 -7.14
C LEU A 218 -13.26 5.54 -8.55
N ILE A 219 -13.75 4.89 -9.61
CA ILE A 219 -13.57 5.35 -10.99
C ILE A 219 -14.39 6.60 -11.34
N SER A 220 -15.39 6.96 -10.51
CA SER A 220 -16.11 8.24 -10.65
C SER A 220 -15.22 9.44 -10.34
N LEU A 221 -14.13 9.24 -9.58
CA LEU A 221 -13.15 10.28 -9.28
C LEU A 221 -12.31 10.60 -10.52
N TYR A 222 -12.26 11.87 -10.87
CA TYR A 222 -11.49 12.32 -12.03
C TYR A 222 -10.00 11.97 -11.95
N GLY A 223 -9.53 11.20 -12.91
CA GLY A 223 -8.14 10.72 -12.97
C GLY A 223 -7.87 9.41 -12.23
N VAL A 224 -8.89 8.80 -11.64
CA VAL A 224 -8.84 7.43 -11.11
C VAL A 224 -9.31 6.47 -12.20
N GLY A 225 -8.41 5.70 -12.77
CA GLY A 225 -8.70 4.65 -13.75
C GLY A 225 -8.66 3.26 -13.12
N ASP A 226 -8.89 2.23 -13.94
CA ASP A 226 -8.96 0.81 -13.54
C ASP A 226 -7.80 0.39 -12.62
N LYS A 227 -6.56 0.69 -13.01
CA LYS A 227 -5.36 0.32 -12.21
C LYS A 227 -5.35 0.99 -10.84
N VAL A 228 -5.65 2.29 -10.78
CA VAL A 228 -5.60 3.03 -9.50
C VAL A 228 -6.72 2.55 -8.58
N ALA A 229 -7.94 2.37 -9.11
CA ALA A 229 -9.06 1.85 -8.35
C ALA A 229 -8.71 0.48 -7.73
N ASN A 230 -8.24 -0.47 -8.54
CA ASN A 230 -7.85 -1.80 -8.05
C ASN A 230 -6.69 -1.77 -7.04
N CYS A 231 -5.74 -0.84 -7.15
CA CYS A 231 -4.70 -0.68 -6.13
C CYS A 231 -5.28 -0.21 -4.79
N VAL A 232 -6.18 0.77 -4.81
CA VAL A 232 -6.83 1.29 -3.60
C VAL A 232 -7.69 0.20 -2.96
N MET A 233 -8.46 -0.51 -3.74
CA MET A 233 -9.31 -1.63 -3.32
C MET A 233 -8.47 -2.72 -2.64
N LEU A 234 -7.37 -3.13 -3.26
CA LEU A 234 -6.51 -4.19 -2.76
C LEU A 234 -5.75 -3.80 -1.49
N PHE A 235 -5.14 -2.60 -1.49
CA PHE A 235 -4.19 -2.23 -0.44
C PHE A 235 -4.79 -1.41 0.70
N SER A 236 -6.10 -1.09 0.65
CA SER A 236 -6.73 -0.31 1.71
C SER A 236 -8.22 -0.58 1.97
N LEU A 237 -8.92 -1.32 1.08
CA LEU A 237 -10.36 -1.56 1.22
C LEU A 237 -10.73 -3.06 1.34
N ASP A 238 -9.76 -3.91 1.64
CA ASP A 238 -9.94 -5.35 1.87
C ASP A 238 -10.61 -6.12 0.72
N GLN A 239 -10.50 -5.59 -0.51
CA GLN A 239 -11.02 -6.24 -1.72
C GLN A 239 -9.95 -7.18 -2.32
N ASP A 240 -9.73 -8.32 -1.69
CA ASP A 240 -8.64 -9.27 -2.01
C ASP A 240 -8.75 -9.90 -3.41
N ASN A 241 -9.93 -9.84 -4.03
CA ASN A 241 -10.13 -10.24 -5.42
C ASN A 241 -9.73 -9.17 -6.44
N SER A 242 -9.25 -7.99 -5.99
CA SER A 242 -8.73 -6.95 -6.88
C SER A 242 -7.44 -7.38 -7.55
N PHE A 243 -7.29 -6.99 -8.83
CA PHE A 243 -6.12 -7.34 -9.62
C PHE A 243 -5.63 -6.12 -10.42
N PRO A 244 -4.81 -5.24 -9.81
CA PRO A 244 -4.28 -4.07 -10.51
C PRO A 244 -3.40 -4.46 -11.70
N VAL A 245 -3.77 -4.05 -12.91
CA VAL A 245 -2.97 -4.32 -14.12
C VAL A 245 -2.12 -3.09 -14.44
N ASP A 246 -0.87 -3.11 -14.01
CA ASP A 246 0.14 -2.13 -14.39
C ASP A 246 1.00 -2.63 -15.56
N VAL A 247 2.03 -1.87 -15.94
CA VAL A 247 2.94 -2.25 -17.03
C VAL A 247 3.67 -3.56 -16.78
N TRP A 248 4.01 -3.89 -15.53
CA TRP A 248 4.73 -5.11 -15.15
C TRP A 248 3.80 -6.32 -15.17
N ILE A 249 2.66 -6.20 -14.52
CA ILE A 249 1.61 -7.23 -14.49
C ILE A 249 1.08 -7.53 -15.88
N ARG A 250 0.82 -6.49 -16.70
CA ARG A 250 0.42 -6.67 -18.10
C ARG A 250 1.41 -7.52 -18.88
N ARG A 251 2.71 -7.28 -18.71
CA ARG A 251 3.76 -8.08 -19.36
C ARG A 251 3.73 -9.52 -18.89
N VAL A 252 3.65 -9.76 -17.57
CA VAL A 252 3.58 -11.12 -17.02
C VAL A 252 2.37 -11.86 -17.56
N LEU A 253 1.19 -11.27 -17.52
CA LEU A 253 -0.03 -11.91 -17.99
C LEU A 253 0.09 -12.30 -19.49
N ARG A 254 0.59 -11.39 -20.31
CA ARG A 254 0.74 -11.62 -21.75
C ARG A 254 1.82 -12.67 -22.09
N GLU A 255 2.90 -12.70 -21.35
CA GLU A 255 4.03 -13.59 -21.62
C GLU A 255 3.81 -15.00 -21.03
N LYS A 256 3.09 -15.11 -19.89
CA LYS A 256 3.06 -16.34 -19.10
C LYS A 256 1.68 -17.00 -19.03
N TYR A 257 0.60 -16.21 -19.14
CA TYR A 257 -0.72 -16.70 -18.78
C TYR A 257 -1.76 -16.64 -19.90
N VAL A 258 -1.77 -15.59 -20.70
CA VAL A 258 -2.84 -15.38 -21.69
C VAL A 258 -2.34 -15.70 -23.09
N PRO A 259 -2.80 -16.78 -23.72
CA PRO A 259 -2.48 -17.08 -25.11
C PRO A 259 -2.91 -15.91 -26.02
N ASN A 260 -2.01 -15.48 -26.90
CA ASN A 260 -2.22 -14.30 -27.76
C ASN A 260 -2.53 -13.01 -26.99
N GLY A 261 -2.03 -12.88 -25.74
CA GLY A 261 -2.36 -11.79 -24.82
C GLY A 261 -2.00 -10.39 -25.31
N GLU A 262 -1.18 -10.24 -26.36
CA GLU A 262 -0.88 -8.92 -26.94
C GLU A 262 -2.10 -8.22 -27.51
N ALA A 263 -3.06 -8.98 -28.03
CA ALA A 263 -4.31 -8.45 -28.60
C ALA A 263 -5.42 -8.20 -27.55
N VAL A 264 -5.20 -8.64 -26.28
CA VAL A 264 -6.23 -8.54 -25.23
C VAL A 264 -6.19 -7.17 -24.55
N PRO A 265 -7.30 -6.41 -24.49
CA PRO A 265 -7.41 -5.16 -23.76
C PRO A 265 -7.12 -5.33 -22.25
N GLU A 266 -6.56 -4.30 -21.60
CA GLU A 266 -6.17 -4.36 -20.18
C GLU A 266 -7.31 -4.71 -19.22
N ALA A 267 -8.51 -4.14 -19.45
CA ALA A 267 -9.68 -4.47 -18.66
C ALA A 267 -10.07 -5.95 -18.73
N GLN A 268 -9.91 -6.57 -19.92
CA GLN A 268 -10.15 -8.01 -20.09
C GLN A 268 -9.05 -8.86 -19.43
N LEU A 269 -7.79 -8.39 -19.40
CA LEU A 269 -6.72 -9.06 -18.66
C LEU A 269 -7.02 -9.10 -17.16
N ARG A 270 -7.55 -8.01 -16.59
CA ARG A 270 -7.97 -7.99 -15.18
C ARG A 270 -9.08 -9.00 -14.90
N VAL A 271 -10.16 -8.98 -15.68
CA VAL A 271 -11.27 -9.91 -15.51
C VAL A 271 -10.81 -11.37 -15.67
N TRP A 272 -9.97 -11.62 -16.66
CA TRP A 272 -9.37 -12.95 -16.85
C TRP A 272 -8.59 -13.41 -15.61
N ALA A 273 -7.76 -12.53 -15.04
CA ALA A 273 -6.95 -12.86 -13.88
C ALA A 273 -7.82 -13.09 -12.63
N GLN A 274 -8.83 -12.25 -12.40
CA GLN A 274 -9.78 -12.42 -11.32
C GLN A 274 -10.54 -13.75 -11.42
N ASN A 275 -10.97 -14.14 -12.62
CA ASN A 275 -11.63 -15.42 -12.85
C ASN A 275 -10.70 -16.62 -12.64
N LYS A 276 -9.42 -16.48 -13.00
CA LYS A 276 -8.43 -17.54 -12.85
C LYS A 276 -8.01 -17.75 -11.39
N PHE A 277 -7.75 -16.65 -10.68
CA PHE A 277 -7.13 -16.70 -9.35
C PHE A 277 -8.14 -16.52 -8.19
N GLY A 278 -9.35 -16.04 -8.48
CA GLY A 278 -10.44 -15.91 -7.52
C GLY A 278 -10.04 -15.10 -6.29
N ILE A 279 -10.25 -15.66 -5.12
CA ILE A 279 -9.94 -15.02 -3.82
C ILE A 279 -8.44 -14.74 -3.62
N ASP A 280 -7.58 -15.43 -4.33
CA ASP A 280 -6.12 -15.26 -4.25
C ASP A 280 -5.59 -14.16 -5.18
N SER A 281 -6.45 -13.50 -5.96
CA SER A 281 -6.09 -12.52 -6.99
C SER A 281 -5.11 -11.46 -6.50
N GLY A 282 -5.36 -10.88 -5.34
CA GLY A 282 -4.53 -9.84 -4.76
C GLY A 282 -3.13 -10.32 -4.40
N TYR A 283 -3.03 -11.46 -3.73
CA TYR A 283 -1.73 -12.06 -3.41
C TYR A 283 -0.98 -12.48 -4.66
N VAL A 284 -1.63 -13.16 -5.60
CA VAL A 284 -1.04 -13.52 -6.90
C VAL A 284 -0.49 -12.27 -7.59
N ASN A 285 -1.29 -11.20 -7.68
CA ASN A 285 -0.86 -9.93 -8.26
C ASN A 285 0.42 -9.41 -7.61
N GLN A 286 0.48 -9.38 -6.27
CA GLN A 286 1.60 -8.82 -5.53
C GLN A 286 2.89 -9.64 -5.69
N TYR A 287 2.80 -10.98 -5.66
CA TYR A 287 3.96 -11.85 -5.90
C TYR A 287 4.49 -11.74 -7.33
N LEU A 288 3.61 -11.74 -8.32
CA LEU A 288 3.99 -11.56 -9.73
C LEU A 288 4.60 -10.18 -9.99
N PHE A 289 4.03 -9.13 -9.38
CA PHE A 289 4.54 -7.77 -9.48
C PHE A 289 5.95 -7.65 -8.88
N GLN A 290 6.14 -8.17 -7.65
CA GLN A 290 7.43 -8.10 -6.95
C GLN A 290 8.53 -8.78 -7.76
N ARG A 291 8.28 -9.99 -8.24
CA ARG A 291 9.21 -10.72 -9.09
C ARG A 291 9.53 -9.94 -10.36
N ARG A 292 8.52 -9.58 -11.14
CA ARG A 292 8.72 -8.96 -12.46
C ARG A 292 9.43 -7.62 -12.39
N ARG A 293 9.13 -6.84 -11.36
CA ARG A 293 9.78 -5.55 -11.13
C ARG A 293 11.26 -5.67 -10.86
N LEU A 294 11.68 -6.72 -10.16
CA LEU A 294 13.06 -6.95 -9.74
C LEU A 294 13.85 -7.85 -10.72
N GLU A 295 13.19 -8.55 -11.63
CA GLU A 295 13.86 -9.24 -12.72
C GLU A 295 14.70 -8.23 -13.49
N ARG A 296 16.03 -8.39 -13.47
CA ARG A 296 16.94 -7.59 -14.28
C ARG A 296 16.61 -7.86 -15.75
N LYS A 297 16.55 -6.81 -16.57
CA LYS A 297 16.61 -6.97 -18.01
C LYS A 297 17.94 -7.64 -18.30
N THR A 298 17.92 -8.92 -18.60
CA THR A 298 19.04 -9.64 -19.23
C THR A 298 19.21 -9.15 -20.65
#